data_90281e437c4028decdd13dee26c06510
#
_entry.id   90281e437c4028decdd13dee26c06510
#
_cell.length_a   1.000
_cell.length_b   1.000
_cell.length_c   1.000
_cell.angle_alpha   90.00
_cell.angle_beta   90.00
_cell.angle_gamma   90.00
#
_symmetry.space_group_name_H-M   'P 1'
#
loop_
_entity.id
_entity.type
_entity.pdbx_description
1 polymer ?
#
loop_
_entity_poly.entity_id
_entity_poly.type
_entity_poly.pdbx_seq_one_letter_code
_entity_poly.pdbx_strand_id
1 'polypeptide(L)'
;MDSAPVKCAECGTEVAPGFNACPTCGRLIHSETLKKLAAQASSAEQSGDLSAALSAWRDTLDLLPPDSRQHAEILKKVQTLSGQVGDPEAAPKGSLWKQGAAGLGGIALVLFKFKSVLIFLLTKAKFLLLGLTKLPTLLSMLAWVAVYWNLWGWKFAVGMAVSIYIHEMGHMWYLRRYGIRSTAPMFIPFVGALIRSQQYPATVVEDARIGLAGPLWGLGAAAAAFGIYYATGESFWGALAQFGAMINLFNLIPVWQLDGGRGFRSLTKGQRWLAAIAVWGMFYFTSETAGHADGHQLNIFLLIIGVCAVGRALIGEAPKQRDDFGLFQFVLLIMLLGWLAGIDLPVHMR
;
A
#
# COMPACT_ATOMS: atom_id res chain seq x y z
N MET A 1 -8.49 17.11 23.03
CA MET A 1 -9.27 16.34 24.02
C MET A 1 -8.55 16.52 25.36
N ASP A 2 -9.06 17.40 26.19
CA ASP A 2 -8.54 17.61 27.54
C ASP A 2 -8.99 16.41 28.39
N SER A 3 -8.13 15.42 28.49
CA SER A 3 -8.33 14.34 29.44
C SER A 3 -7.97 14.86 30.86
N ALA A 4 -8.84 14.66 31.82
CA ALA A 4 -8.58 15.06 33.23
C ALA A 4 -7.31 14.36 33.76
N PRO A 5 -6.55 14.99 34.68
CA PRO A 5 -5.40 14.37 35.32
C PRO A 5 -5.80 13.09 36.05
N VAL A 6 -4.96 12.07 35.95
CA VAL A 6 -5.19 10.75 36.56
C VAL A 6 -4.39 10.67 37.89
N LYS A 7 -5.00 10.22 38.97
CA LYS A 7 -4.27 9.96 40.23
C LYS A 7 -3.51 8.63 40.15
N CYS A 8 -2.23 8.64 40.46
CA CYS A 8 -1.44 7.42 40.57
C CYS A 8 -1.99 6.54 41.69
N ALA A 9 -2.31 5.29 41.36
CA ALA A 9 -2.88 4.34 42.32
C ALA A 9 -1.92 3.95 43.47
N GLU A 10 -0.61 4.18 43.32
CA GLU A 10 0.40 3.81 44.31
C GLU A 10 0.73 4.98 45.24
N CYS A 11 1.04 6.16 44.72
CA CYS A 11 1.54 7.29 45.52
C CYS A 11 0.57 8.46 45.58
N GLY A 12 -0.60 8.40 44.95
CA GLY A 12 -1.62 9.46 44.97
C GLY A 12 -1.28 10.72 44.17
N THR A 13 -0.10 10.80 43.57
CA THR A 13 0.33 11.96 42.74
C THR A 13 -0.60 12.14 41.54
N GLU A 14 -1.03 13.37 41.27
CA GLU A 14 -1.75 13.71 40.07
C GLU A 14 -0.80 13.71 38.88
N VAL A 15 -1.12 12.88 37.88
CA VAL A 15 -0.33 12.70 36.65
C VAL A 15 -1.04 13.37 35.47
N ALA A 16 -0.34 14.27 34.81
CA ALA A 16 -0.87 14.96 33.65
C ALA A 16 -1.21 13.96 32.50
N PRO A 17 -2.19 14.28 31.64
CA PRO A 17 -2.52 13.49 30.49
C PRO A 17 -1.29 13.27 29.58
N GLY A 18 -1.15 12.05 29.04
CA GLY A 18 -0.04 11.71 28.13
C GLY A 18 1.18 11.09 28.79
N PHE A 19 1.26 11.03 30.11
CA PHE A 19 2.29 10.26 30.80
C PHE A 19 1.89 8.78 30.93
N ASN A 20 2.77 7.89 30.49
CA ASN A 20 2.57 6.44 30.61
C ASN A 20 3.09 5.87 31.94
N ALA A 21 3.95 6.63 32.66
CA ALA A 21 4.44 6.29 34.00
C ALA A 21 4.33 7.49 34.94
N CYS A 22 4.13 7.20 36.24
CA CYS A 22 4.11 8.24 37.27
C CYS A 22 5.51 8.85 37.44
N PRO A 23 5.67 10.18 37.34
CA PRO A 23 6.98 10.82 37.45
C PRO A 23 7.58 10.70 38.87
N THR A 24 6.74 10.46 39.91
CA THR A 24 7.18 10.38 41.31
C THR A 24 7.64 8.98 41.69
N CYS A 25 6.89 7.93 41.32
CA CYS A 25 7.18 6.55 41.76
C CYS A 25 7.51 5.59 40.62
N GLY A 26 7.46 6.02 39.36
CA GLY A 26 7.78 5.20 38.20
C GLY A 26 6.73 4.15 37.83
N ARG A 27 5.61 4.02 38.58
CA ARG A 27 4.56 3.05 38.29
C ARG A 27 3.89 3.33 36.95
N LEU A 28 3.66 2.29 36.16
CA LEU A 28 2.91 2.38 34.91
C LEU A 28 1.45 2.74 35.19
N ILE A 29 0.97 3.82 34.57
CA ILE A 29 -0.40 4.33 34.76
C ILE A 29 -1.43 3.34 34.21
N HIS A 30 -1.11 2.69 33.09
CA HIS A 30 -2.02 1.79 32.37
C HIS A 30 -1.76 0.30 32.64
N SER A 31 -1.25 -0.06 33.86
CA SER A 31 -0.79 -1.42 34.17
C SER A 31 -1.85 -2.52 33.91
N GLU A 32 -3.12 -2.28 34.26
CA GLU A 32 -4.20 -3.26 34.03
C GLU A 32 -4.57 -3.40 32.55
N THR A 33 -4.59 -2.28 31.82
CA THR A 33 -4.80 -2.30 30.35
C THR A 33 -3.67 -3.01 29.65
N LEU A 34 -2.42 -2.77 30.07
CA LEU A 34 -1.24 -3.45 29.51
C LEU A 34 -1.29 -4.97 29.72
N LYS A 35 -1.72 -5.43 30.92
CA LYS A 35 -1.91 -6.87 31.17
C LYS A 35 -2.96 -7.49 30.24
N LYS A 36 -4.10 -6.80 30.05
CA LYS A 36 -5.17 -7.27 29.17
C LYS A 36 -4.70 -7.33 27.71
N LEU A 37 -4.04 -6.29 27.21
CA LEU A 37 -3.52 -6.25 25.85
C LEU A 37 -2.46 -7.33 25.61
N ALA A 38 -1.54 -7.54 26.57
CA ALA A 38 -0.54 -8.60 26.48
C ALA A 38 -1.17 -10.00 26.46
N ALA A 39 -2.23 -10.23 27.24
CA ALA A 39 -2.97 -11.50 27.23
C ALA A 39 -3.70 -11.70 25.89
N GLN A 40 -4.35 -10.67 25.37
CA GLN A 40 -5.00 -10.70 24.04
C GLN A 40 -4.00 -10.98 22.92
N ALA A 41 -2.86 -10.29 22.92
CA ALA A 41 -1.82 -10.48 21.93
C ALA A 41 -1.26 -11.90 21.97
N SER A 42 -0.98 -12.44 23.17
CA SER A 42 -0.46 -13.82 23.32
C SER A 42 -1.49 -14.87 22.90
N SER A 43 -2.78 -14.66 23.19
CA SER A 43 -3.86 -15.55 22.73
C SER A 43 -3.98 -15.52 21.20
N ALA A 44 -3.88 -14.35 20.58
CA ALA A 44 -3.92 -14.19 19.12
C ALA A 44 -2.71 -14.86 18.46
N GLU A 45 -1.51 -14.77 19.05
CA GLU A 45 -0.32 -15.52 18.57
C GLU A 45 -0.55 -17.03 18.60
N GLN A 46 -1.09 -17.55 19.70
CA GLN A 46 -1.37 -18.98 19.85
C GLN A 46 -2.41 -19.50 18.85
N SER A 47 -3.40 -18.65 18.50
CA SER A 47 -4.40 -18.97 17.48
C SER A 47 -3.92 -18.76 16.03
N GLY A 48 -2.71 -18.21 15.83
CA GLY A 48 -2.16 -17.90 14.51
C GLY A 48 -2.71 -16.62 13.86
N ASP A 49 -3.53 -15.84 14.58
CA ASP A 49 -4.00 -14.53 14.09
C ASP A 49 -2.94 -13.45 14.33
N LEU A 50 -1.93 -13.44 13.43
CA LEU A 50 -0.80 -12.50 13.51
C LEU A 50 -1.25 -11.04 13.41
N SER A 51 -2.35 -10.77 12.68
CA SER A 51 -2.88 -9.40 12.52
C SER A 51 -3.45 -8.87 13.83
N ALA A 52 -4.26 -9.67 14.52
CA ALA A 52 -4.79 -9.33 15.84
C ALA A 52 -3.68 -9.22 16.90
N ALA A 53 -2.69 -10.14 16.85
CA ALA A 53 -1.53 -10.10 17.75
C ALA A 53 -0.73 -8.81 17.57
N LEU A 54 -0.41 -8.44 16.33
CA LEU A 54 0.30 -7.19 16.00
C LEU A 54 -0.48 -5.97 16.47
N SER A 55 -1.80 -5.93 16.25
CA SER A 55 -2.62 -4.81 16.72
C SER A 55 -2.54 -4.65 18.23
N ALA A 56 -2.71 -5.73 18.99
CA ALA A 56 -2.66 -5.69 20.46
C ALA A 56 -1.26 -5.31 20.98
N TRP A 57 -0.18 -5.84 20.37
CA TRP A 57 1.19 -5.44 20.75
C TRP A 57 1.51 -3.98 20.42
N ARG A 58 1.01 -3.44 19.31
CA ARG A 58 1.16 -2.02 18.98
C ARG A 58 0.42 -1.13 19.96
N ASP A 59 -0.81 -1.51 20.34
CA ASP A 59 -1.56 -0.81 21.37
C ASP A 59 -0.84 -0.84 22.75
N THR A 60 -0.11 -1.92 23.01
CA THR A 60 0.75 -2.02 24.20
C THR A 60 1.92 -1.02 24.13
N LEU A 61 2.56 -0.86 22.97
CA LEU A 61 3.65 0.11 22.79
C LEU A 61 3.19 1.55 23.03
N ASP A 62 1.99 1.92 22.60
CA ASP A 62 1.43 3.27 22.79
C ASP A 62 1.24 3.62 24.28
N LEU A 63 1.12 2.63 25.16
CA LEU A 63 0.90 2.77 26.59
C LEU A 63 2.17 2.58 27.45
N LEU A 64 3.31 2.28 26.83
CA LEU A 64 4.60 2.11 27.52
C LEU A 64 5.47 3.37 27.37
N PRO A 65 6.28 3.74 28.38
CA PRO A 65 7.29 4.76 28.20
C PRO A 65 8.30 4.35 27.12
N PRO A 66 8.62 5.25 26.13
CA PRO A 66 9.49 4.91 25.01
C PRO A 66 10.88 4.39 25.40
N ASP A 67 11.43 4.91 26.52
CA ASP A 67 12.78 4.57 27.00
C ASP A 67 12.80 3.34 27.93
N SER A 68 11.65 2.68 28.14
CA SER A 68 11.57 1.51 29.02
C SER A 68 12.09 0.24 28.34
N ARG A 69 12.71 -0.65 29.15
CA ARG A 69 13.12 -1.97 28.69
C ARG A 69 11.96 -2.77 28.10
N GLN A 70 10.78 -2.66 28.71
CA GLN A 70 9.56 -3.33 28.25
C GLN A 70 9.16 -2.84 26.85
N HIS A 71 9.23 -1.52 26.58
CA HIS A 71 8.96 -0.97 25.26
C HIS A 71 9.91 -1.56 24.21
N ALA A 72 11.22 -1.63 24.51
CA ALA A 72 12.21 -2.19 23.59
C ALA A 72 11.97 -3.69 23.30
N GLU A 73 11.60 -4.48 24.32
CA GLU A 73 11.28 -5.90 24.17
C GLU A 73 10.01 -6.11 23.31
N ILE A 74 8.95 -5.35 23.55
CA ILE A 74 7.71 -5.42 22.76
C ILE A 74 7.95 -4.92 21.33
N LEU A 75 8.72 -3.85 21.14
CA LEU A 75 9.07 -3.36 19.80
C LEU A 75 9.78 -4.45 18.98
N LYS A 76 10.75 -5.14 19.58
CA LYS A 76 11.45 -6.26 18.94
C LYS A 76 10.47 -7.38 18.57
N LYS A 77 9.50 -7.67 19.44
CA LYS A 77 8.45 -8.67 19.18
C LYS A 77 7.56 -8.26 18.00
N VAL A 78 7.11 -7.00 17.97
CA VAL A 78 6.34 -6.44 16.85
C VAL A 78 7.13 -6.54 15.54
N GLN A 79 8.42 -6.22 15.54
CA GLN A 79 9.28 -6.33 14.36
C GLN A 79 9.39 -7.78 13.86
N THR A 80 9.53 -8.75 14.78
CA THR A 80 9.62 -10.18 14.44
C THR A 80 8.30 -10.68 13.83
N LEU A 81 7.16 -10.38 14.45
CA LEU A 81 5.84 -10.76 13.96
C LEU A 81 5.51 -10.07 12.62
N SER A 82 5.88 -8.81 12.47
CA SER A 82 5.73 -8.06 11.21
C SER A 82 6.50 -8.73 10.06
N GLY A 83 7.72 -9.22 10.32
CA GLY A 83 8.50 -10.02 9.36
C GLY A 83 7.76 -11.26 8.88
N GLN A 84 7.11 -11.98 9.79
CA GLN A 84 6.33 -13.18 9.45
C GLN A 84 5.09 -12.87 8.58
N VAL A 85 4.44 -11.73 8.81
CA VAL A 85 3.29 -11.29 7.99
C VAL A 85 3.71 -10.88 6.58
N GLY A 86 4.89 -10.27 6.45
CA GLY A 86 5.42 -9.74 5.18
C GLY A 86 6.10 -10.79 4.29
N ASP A 87 6.46 -11.95 4.83
CA ASP A 87 7.18 -13.00 4.12
C ASP A 87 6.22 -13.95 3.40
N PRO A 88 6.26 -14.04 2.05
CA PRO A 88 5.46 -15.00 1.29
C PRO A 88 5.82 -16.47 1.60
N GLU A 89 7.06 -16.75 2.08
CA GLU A 89 7.49 -18.08 2.47
C GLU A 89 6.96 -18.51 3.85
N ALA A 90 6.58 -17.57 4.71
CA ALA A 90 5.96 -17.85 6.01
C ALA A 90 4.47 -18.24 5.90
N ALA A 91 3.85 -18.12 4.74
CA ALA A 91 2.53 -18.69 4.49
C ALA A 91 2.62 -20.22 4.58
N PRO A 92 1.65 -20.91 5.25
CA PRO A 92 1.66 -22.36 5.34
C PRO A 92 1.81 -22.95 3.95
N LYS A 93 2.82 -23.78 3.75
CA LYS A 93 3.16 -24.44 2.47
C LYS A 93 2.03 -25.39 2.03
N GLY A 94 0.91 -24.81 1.62
CA GLY A 94 -0.14 -25.48 0.87
C GLY A 94 0.35 -25.68 -0.56
N SER A 95 0.65 -26.91 -0.87
CA SER A 95 1.15 -27.53 -2.08
C SER A 95 0.46 -27.13 -3.39
N LEU A 96 0.55 -25.86 -3.87
CA LEU A 96 0.01 -25.46 -5.17
C LEU A 96 1.08 -25.23 -6.26
N TRP A 97 2.37 -25.32 -5.93
CA TRP A 97 3.45 -25.01 -6.89
C TRP A 97 4.12 -26.23 -7.53
N LYS A 98 3.68 -27.46 -7.21
CA LYS A 98 4.32 -28.69 -7.75
C LYS A 98 3.57 -29.39 -8.88
N GLN A 99 2.48 -28.85 -9.43
CA GLN A 99 1.79 -29.45 -10.57
C GLN A 99 1.56 -28.45 -11.68
N GLY A 100 2.38 -28.45 -12.71
CA GLY A 100 2.02 -27.87 -14.00
C GLY A 100 3.02 -26.98 -14.69
N ALA A 101 4.22 -27.47 -14.92
CA ALA A 101 5.05 -26.98 -16.01
C ALA A 101 4.93 -27.95 -17.19
N ALA A 102 4.05 -27.67 -18.13
CA ALA A 102 4.18 -28.11 -19.54
C ALA A 102 3.06 -27.52 -20.41
N GLY A 103 3.44 -26.73 -21.41
CA GLY A 103 2.84 -26.44 -22.69
C GLY A 103 1.31 -26.23 -22.77
N LEU A 104 0.88 -25.15 -23.39
CA LEU A 104 -0.53 -24.71 -23.63
C LEU A 104 -1.26 -24.07 -22.44
N GLY A 105 -0.68 -24.04 -21.23
CA GLY A 105 -1.27 -23.46 -20.02
C GLY A 105 -1.13 -21.94 -19.87
N GLY A 106 -0.34 -21.25 -20.66
CA GLY A 106 -0.09 -19.81 -20.47
C GLY A 106 -1.35 -18.96 -20.60
N ILE A 107 -2.13 -19.16 -21.64
CA ILE A 107 -3.38 -18.41 -21.86
C ILE A 107 -4.46 -18.87 -20.90
N ALA A 108 -4.59 -20.18 -20.66
CA ALA A 108 -5.51 -20.71 -19.66
C ALA A 108 -5.12 -20.29 -18.23
N LEU A 109 -3.83 -20.18 -17.92
CA LEU A 109 -3.30 -19.66 -16.64
C LEU A 109 -3.58 -18.17 -16.48
N VAL A 110 -3.47 -17.37 -17.54
CA VAL A 110 -3.83 -15.94 -17.51
C VAL A 110 -5.33 -15.79 -17.29
N LEU A 111 -6.17 -16.51 -18.02
CA LEU A 111 -7.62 -16.50 -17.84
C LEU A 111 -8.05 -17.06 -16.47
N PHE A 112 -7.39 -18.10 -15.96
CA PHE A 112 -7.63 -18.65 -14.64
C PHE A 112 -7.17 -17.69 -13.52
N LYS A 113 -6.04 -17.01 -13.70
CA LYS A 113 -5.58 -15.94 -12.80
C LYS A 113 -6.49 -14.71 -12.86
N PHE A 114 -7.03 -14.36 -14.03
CA PHE A 114 -8.01 -13.28 -14.15
C PHE A 114 -9.32 -13.61 -13.42
N LYS A 115 -9.80 -14.85 -13.51
CA LYS A 115 -10.91 -15.36 -12.69
C LYS A 115 -10.58 -15.29 -11.19
N SER A 116 -9.35 -15.61 -10.80
CA SER A 116 -8.88 -15.51 -9.42
C SER A 116 -8.80 -14.07 -8.93
N VAL A 117 -8.37 -13.12 -9.76
CA VAL A 117 -8.40 -11.68 -9.47
C VAL A 117 -9.84 -11.18 -9.33
N LEU A 118 -10.75 -11.60 -10.21
CA LEU A 118 -12.17 -11.25 -10.12
C LEU A 118 -12.81 -11.84 -8.86
N ILE A 119 -12.54 -13.11 -8.53
CA ILE A 119 -13.00 -13.74 -7.29
C ILE A 119 -12.40 -13.03 -6.07
N PHE A 120 -11.12 -12.66 -6.11
CA PHE A 120 -10.47 -11.87 -5.06
C PHE A 120 -11.16 -10.51 -4.89
N LEU A 121 -11.45 -9.77 -5.96
CA LEU A 121 -12.19 -8.51 -5.92
C LEU A 121 -13.61 -8.70 -5.37
N LEU A 122 -14.32 -9.72 -5.80
CA LEU A 122 -15.69 -10.04 -5.33
C LEU A 122 -15.69 -10.46 -3.85
N THR A 123 -14.74 -11.30 -3.42
CA THR A 123 -14.62 -11.69 -2.01
C THR A 123 -14.20 -10.53 -1.11
N LYS A 124 -13.50 -9.52 -1.67
CA LYS A 124 -13.11 -8.29 -0.97
C LYS A 124 -14.12 -7.14 -1.14
N ALA A 125 -15.21 -7.34 -1.89
CA ALA A 125 -16.24 -6.32 -2.09
C ALA A 125 -16.79 -5.77 -0.77
N LYS A 126 -17.00 -6.61 0.25
CA LYS A 126 -17.39 -6.16 1.59
C LYS A 126 -16.38 -5.16 2.19
N PHE A 127 -15.08 -5.40 1.96
CA PHE A 127 -14.02 -4.51 2.44
C PHE A 127 -14.02 -3.17 1.69
N LEU A 128 -14.24 -3.19 0.37
CA LEU A 128 -14.39 -1.97 -0.43
C LEU A 128 -15.60 -1.15 0.05
N LEU A 129 -16.73 -1.79 0.32
CA LEU A 129 -17.93 -1.12 0.82
C LEU A 129 -17.73 -0.51 2.22
N LEU A 130 -16.95 -1.14 3.10
CA LEU A 130 -16.69 -0.63 4.46
C LEU A 130 -16.08 0.77 4.49
N GLY A 131 -15.24 1.12 3.53
CA GLY A 131 -14.68 2.48 3.41
C GLY A 131 -15.74 3.50 3.00
N LEU A 132 -16.66 3.14 2.09
CA LEU A 132 -17.72 4.00 1.60
C LEU A 132 -18.83 4.27 2.63
N THR A 133 -18.94 3.45 3.68
CA THR A 133 -19.90 3.71 4.78
C THR A 133 -19.50 4.89 5.67
N LYS A 134 -18.28 5.41 5.52
CA LYS A 134 -17.82 6.59 6.27
C LYS A 134 -18.26 7.85 5.54
N LEU A 135 -19.19 8.59 6.12
CA LEU A 135 -19.73 9.83 5.55
C LEU A 135 -18.66 10.83 5.07
N PRO A 136 -17.56 11.10 5.83
CA PRO A 136 -16.51 11.99 5.35
C PRO A 136 -15.82 11.51 4.06
N THR A 137 -15.61 10.21 3.90
CA THR A 137 -15.05 9.62 2.67
C THR A 137 -15.98 9.83 1.49
N LEU A 138 -17.26 9.53 1.66
CA LEU A 138 -18.27 9.69 0.62
C LEU A 138 -18.39 11.17 0.19
N LEU A 139 -18.51 12.09 1.15
CA LEU A 139 -18.62 13.52 0.86
C LEU A 139 -17.37 14.07 0.16
N SER A 140 -16.17 13.70 0.60
CA SER A 140 -14.92 14.12 -0.04
C SER A 140 -14.78 13.55 -1.46
N MET A 141 -15.22 12.30 -1.68
CA MET A 141 -15.23 11.69 -3.01
C MET A 141 -16.23 12.37 -3.95
N LEU A 142 -17.43 12.71 -3.46
CA LEU A 142 -18.41 13.47 -4.24
C LEU A 142 -17.90 14.88 -4.60
N ALA A 143 -17.26 15.57 -3.65
CA ALA A 143 -16.62 16.87 -3.91
C ALA A 143 -15.52 16.75 -4.96
N TRP A 144 -14.69 15.69 -4.89
CA TRP A 144 -13.66 15.40 -5.88
C TRP A 144 -14.27 15.16 -7.27
N VAL A 145 -15.28 14.32 -7.37
CA VAL A 145 -16.02 14.05 -8.63
C VAL A 145 -16.62 15.34 -9.19
N ALA A 146 -17.23 16.19 -8.36
CA ALA A 146 -17.85 17.44 -8.79
C ALA A 146 -16.82 18.42 -9.43
N VAL A 147 -15.60 18.48 -8.89
CA VAL A 147 -14.51 19.30 -9.45
C VAL A 147 -14.09 18.77 -10.83
N TYR A 148 -13.90 17.47 -10.97
CA TYR A 148 -13.40 16.88 -12.21
C TYR A 148 -14.48 16.62 -13.26
N TRP A 149 -15.74 16.67 -12.89
CA TRP A 149 -16.86 16.56 -13.82
C TRP A 149 -16.79 17.59 -14.97
N ASN A 150 -16.47 18.83 -14.65
CA ASN A 150 -16.35 19.90 -15.65
C ASN A 150 -15.13 19.74 -16.57
N LEU A 151 -14.09 19.01 -16.13
CA LEU A 151 -12.86 18.83 -16.91
C LEU A 151 -12.94 17.61 -17.84
N TRP A 152 -13.50 16.50 -17.37
CA TRP A 152 -13.44 15.19 -18.06
C TRP A 152 -14.79 14.52 -18.25
N GLY A 153 -15.88 15.17 -17.85
CA GLY A 153 -17.20 14.56 -17.83
C GLY A 153 -17.43 13.64 -16.62
N TRP A 154 -18.69 13.50 -16.24
CA TRP A 154 -19.05 12.81 -15.00
C TRP A 154 -18.66 11.32 -14.98
N LYS A 155 -18.81 10.62 -16.13
CA LYS A 155 -18.47 9.18 -16.22
C LYS A 155 -17.00 8.95 -15.91
N PHE A 156 -16.12 9.74 -16.51
CA PHE A 156 -14.68 9.61 -16.32
C PHE A 156 -14.27 10.02 -14.89
N ALA A 157 -14.81 11.12 -14.37
CA ALA A 157 -14.56 11.56 -12.99
C ALA A 157 -14.96 10.49 -11.97
N VAL A 158 -16.12 9.84 -12.14
CA VAL A 158 -16.53 8.72 -11.27
C VAL A 158 -15.61 7.52 -11.43
N GLY A 159 -15.28 7.11 -12.66
CA GLY A 159 -14.36 5.99 -12.91
C GLY A 159 -12.99 6.20 -12.25
N MET A 160 -12.46 7.42 -12.35
CA MET A 160 -11.21 7.82 -11.72
C MET A 160 -11.28 7.81 -10.20
N ALA A 161 -12.36 8.37 -9.62
CA ALA A 161 -12.57 8.32 -8.17
C ALA A 161 -12.61 6.88 -7.63
N VAL A 162 -13.28 5.98 -8.36
CA VAL A 162 -13.32 4.55 -8.02
C VAL A 162 -11.94 3.91 -8.14
N SER A 163 -11.18 4.21 -9.21
CA SER A 163 -9.82 3.69 -9.41
C SER A 163 -8.88 4.12 -8.28
N ILE A 164 -8.90 5.42 -7.92
CA ILE A 164 -8.12 5.95 -6.79
C ILE A 164 -8.58 5.33 -5.47
N TYR A 165 -9.88 5.17 -5.27
CA TYR A 165 -10.42 4.52 -4.08
C TYR A 165 -9.91 3.07 -3.93
N ILE A 166 -9.89 2.30 -5.03
CA ILE A 166 -9.35 0.93 -5.02
C ILE A 166 -7.86 0.94 -4.66
N HIS A 167 -7.07 1.87 -5.20
CA HIS A 167 -5.67 2.06 -4.85
C HIS A 167 -5.51 2.28 -3.33
N GLU A 168 -6.25 3.22 -2.73
CA GLU A 168 -6.21 3.51 -1.29
C GLU A 168 -6.62 2.29 -0.44
N MET A 169 -7.59 1.52 -0.93
CA MET A 169 -7.98 0.27 -0.26
C MET A 169 -6.84 -0.74 -0.20
N GLY A 170 -5.93 -0.75 -1.17
CA GLY A 170 -4.70 -1.53 -1.13
C GLY A 170 -3.84 -1.19 0.08
N HIS A 171 -3.57 0.10 0.32
CA HIS A 171 -2.84 0.56 1.50
C HIS A 171 -3.55 0.18 2.80
N MET A 172 -4.86 0.43 2.86
CA MET A 172 -5.65 0.14 4.06
C MET A 172 -5.69 -1.36 4.38
N TRP A 173 -5.73 -2.22 3.37
CA TRP A 173 -5.70 -3.66 3.57
C TRP A 173 -4.39 -4.12 4.20
N TYR A 174 -3.24 -3.61 3.72
CA TYR A 174 -1.94 -3.92 4.28
C TYR A 174 -1.74 -3.30 5.67
N LEU A 175 -2.17 -2.05 5.90
CA LEU A 175 -2.16 -1.45 7.23
C LEU A 175 -2.89 -2.33 8.25
N ARG A 176 -4.09 -2.81 7.91
CA ARG A 176 -4.85 -3.72 8.78
C ARG A 176 -4.16 -5.06 8.97
N ARG A 177 -3.55 -5.61 7.89
CA ARG A 177 -2.80 -6.86 7.98
C ARG A 177 -1.61 -6.77 8.94
N TYR A 178 -0.98 -5.60 9.02
CA TYR A 178 0.10 -5.31 9.96
C TYR A 178 -0.41 -4.78 11.32
N GLY A 179 -1.70 -4.81 11.58
CA GLY A 179 -2.30 -4.35 12.84
C GLY A 179 -2.19 -2.84 13.06
N ILE A 180 -1.93 -2.04 12.01
CA ILE A 180 -1.84 -0.59 12.08
C ILE A 180 -3.22 0.02 11.90
N ARG A 181 -3.66 0.84 12.86
CA ARG A 181 -4.91 1.59 12.75
C ARG A 181 -4.76 2.74 11.76
N SER A 182 -5.77 2.93 10.91
CA SER A 182 -5.82 4.00 9.92
C SER A 182 -7.19 4.65 9.84
N THR A 183 -7.21 5.90 9.38
CA THR A 183 -8.45 6.59 9.03
C THR A 183 -9.02 6.02 7.72
N ALA A 184 -10.29 6.29 7.44
CA ALA A 184 -10.85 6.07 6.12
C ALA A 184 -10.21 7.02 5.10
N PRO A 185 -10.16 6.67 3.80
CA PRO A 185 -9.62 7.54 2.76
C PRO A 185 -10.35 8.87 2.69
N MET A 186 -9.61 9.95 2.52
CA MET A 186 -10.13 11.29 2.28
C MET A 186 -9.66 11.78 0.91
N PHE A 187 -10.59 12.19 0.06
CA PHE A 187 -10.30 12.69 -1.28
C PHE A 187 -10.08 14.21 -1.23
N ILE A 188 -8.97 14.67 -1.77
CA ILE A 188 -8.60 16.08 -1.85
C ILE A 188 -8.42 16.42 -3.32
N PRO A 189 -9.24 17.32 -3.90
CA PRO A 189 -9.07 17.77 -5.27
C PRO A 189 -7.63 18.24 -5.54
N PHE A 190 -7.07 17.91 -6.69
CA PHE A 190 -5.71 18.20 -7.15
C PHE A 190 -4.56 17.52 -6.40
N VAL A 191 -4.83 16.88 -5.26
CA VAL A 191 -3.83 16.13 -4.47
C VAL A 191 -3.97 14.63 -4.65
N GLY A 192 -5.22 14.13 -4.78
CA GLY A 192 -5.54 12.71 -4.85
C GLY A 192 -6.35 12.24 -3.64
N ALA A 193 -6.02 11.09 -3.08
CA ALA A 193 -6.61 10.63 -1.83
C ALA A 193 -5.52 10.38 -0.78
N LEU A 194 -5.90 10.39 0.48
CA LEU A 194 -4.98 10.26 1.61
C LEU A 194 -5.59 9.39 2.70
N ILE A 195 -4.81 8.40 3.17
CA ILE A 195 -5.08 7.62 4.38
C ILE A 195 -4.09 8.05 5.46
N ARG A 196 -4.58 8.41 6.63
CA ARG A 196 -3.73 8.71 7.77
C ARG A 196 -3.58 7.47 8.65
N SER A 197 -2.36 6.95 8.77
CA SER A 197 -2.03 5.93 9.77
C SER A 197 -1.89 6.56 11.15
N GLN A 198 -2.35 5.86 12.18
CA GLN A 198 -2.24 6.31 13.59
C GLN A 198 -0.93 5.87 14.23
N GLN A 199 -0.25 4.90 13.63
CA GLN A 199 1.01 4.32 14.11
C GLN A 199 1.98 4.20 12.95
N TYR A 200 3.28 4.24 13.24
CA TYR A 200 4.32 4.09 12.23
C TYR A 200 4.62 2.60 11.96
N PRO A 201 5.02 2.25 10.71
CA PRO A 201 5.58 0.95 10.41
C PRO A 201 6.79 0.63 11.30
N ALA A 202 6.88 -0.60 11.79
CA ALA A 202 7.97 -1.01 12.68
C ALA A 202 9.29 -1.32 11.94
N THR A 203 9.21 -1.56 10.62
CA THR A 203 10.36 -1.86 9.77
C THR A 203 10.23 -1.17 8.40
N VAL A 204 11.37 -0.94 7.74
CA VAL A 204 11.38 -0.39 6.36
C VAL A 204 10.74 -1.35 5.35
N VAL A 205 10.78 -2.66 5.60
CA VAL A 205 10.13 -3.67 4.77
C VAL A 205 8.61 -3.58 4.89
N GLU A 206 8.11 -3.44 6.11
CA GLU A 206 6.68 -3.21 6.37
C GLU A 206 6.18 -1.95 5.66
N ASP A 207 6.92 -0.83 5.76
CA ASP A 207 6.60 0.43 5.09
C ASP A 207 6.56 0.25 3.56
N ALA A 208 7.51 -0.49 3.00
CA ALA A 208 7.56 -0.80 1.57
C ALA A 208 6.36 -1.63 1.12
N ARG A 209 5.97 -2.66 1.88
CA ARG A 209 4.79 -3.49 1.56
C ARG A 209 3.50 -2.66 1.57
N ILE A 210 3.34 -1.80 2.57
CA ILE A 210 2.19 -0.89 2.66
C ILE A 210 2.23 0.08 1.47
N GLY A 211 3.40 0.68 1.15
CA GLY A 211 3.55 1.61 0.04
C GLY A 211 3.20 0.97 -1.31
N LEU A 212 3.77 -0.18 -1.64
CA LEU A 212 3.53 -0.84 -2.94
C LEU A 212 2.13 -1.49 -3.06
N ALA A 213 1.38 -1.60 -1.97
CA ALA A 213 0.04 -2.18 -1.99
C ALA A 213 -0.97 -1.34 -2.77
N GLY A 214 -0.90 0.00 -2.68
CA GLY A 214 -1.75 0.90 -3.47
C GLY A 214 -1.58 0.68 -4.97
N PRO A 215 -0.37 0.86 -5.53
CA PRO A 215 -0.11 0.59 -6.94
C PRO A 215 -0.46 -0.84 -7.38
N LEU A 216 -0.32 -1.84 -6.52
CA LEU A 216 -0.70 -3.22 -6.84
C LEU A 216 -2.22 -3.36 -7.01
N TRP A 217 -3.02 -2.76 -6.13
CA TRP A 217 -4.48 -2.75 -6.26
C TRP A 217 -4.93 -1.86 -7.41
N GLY A 218 -4.24 -0.74 -7.64
CA GLY A 218 -4.46 0.15 -8.77
C GLY A 218 -4.18 -0.52 -10.11
N LEU A 219 -3.12 -1.33 -10.21
CA LEU A 219 -2.87 -2.19 -11.37
C LEU A 219 -4.05 -3.16 -11.58
N GLY A 220 -4.60 -3.76 -10.52
CA GLY A 220 -5.78 -4.61 -10.61
C GLY A 220 -7.00 -3.88 -11.17
N ALA A 221 -7.25 -2.64 -10.73
CA ALA A 221 -8.34 -1.80 -11.24
C ALA A 221 -8.12 -1.43 -12.72
N ALA A 222 -6.91 -1.01 -13.09
CA ALA A 222 -6.57 -0.67 -14.47
C ALA A 222 -6.65 -1.88 -15.41
N ALA A 223 -6.17 -3.06 -14.97
CA ALA A 223 -6.29 -4.31 -15.72
C ALA A 223 -7.76 -4.77 -15.88
N ALA A 224 -8.60 -4.56 -14.86
CA ALA A 224 -10.04 -4.84 -14.97
C ALA A 224 -10.72 -3.92 -16.00
N ALA A 225 -10.42 -2.62 -15.98
CA ALA A 225 -10.92 -1.68 -16.98
C ALA A 225 -10.44 -2.06 -18.40
N PHE A 226 -9.16 -2.44 -18.56
CA PHE A 226 -8.63 -2.94 -19.83
C PHE A 226 -9.34 -4.22 -20.31
N GLY A 227 -9.62 -5.16 -19.40
CA GLY A 227 -10.38 -6.37 -19.73
C GLY A 227 -11.81 -6.07 -20.20
N ILE A 228 -12.48 -5.08 -19.59
CA ILE A 228 -13.81 -4.63 -20.06
C ILE A 228 -13.71 -3.96 -21.42
N TYR A 229 -12.68 -3.12 -21.66
CA TYR A 229 -12.41 -2.54 -22.98
C TYR A 229 -12.26 -3.62 -24.04
N TYR A 230 -11.43 -4.63 -23.76
CA TYR A 230 -11.20 -5.73 -24.70
C TYR A 230 -12.49 -6.52 -25.00
N ALA A 231 -13.38 -6.68 -24.03
CA ALA A 231 -14.62 -7.39 -24.19
C ALA A 231 -15.72 -6.58 -24.88
N THR A 232 -15.76 -5.25 -24.70
CA THR A 232 -16.85 -4.38 -25.16
C THR A 232 -16.49 -3.47 -26.32
N GLY A 233 -15.20 -3.17 -26.53
CA GLY A 233 -14.71 -2.17 -27.49
C GLY A 233 -15.00 -0.71 -27.08
N GLU A 234 -15.59 -0.48 -25.89
CA GLU A 234 -15.93 0.87 -25.44
C GLU A 234 -14.68 1.65 -25.03
N SER A 235 -14.35 2.72 -25.76
CA SER A 235 -13.17 3.57 -25.57
C SER A 235 -13.06 4.18 -24.18
N PHE A 236 -14.18 4.40 -23.49
CA PHE A 236 -14.23 4.84 -22.10
C PHE A 236 -13.38 3.95 -21.17
N TRP A 237 -13.52 2.63 -21.29
CA TRP A 237 -12.80 1.67 -20.43
C TRP A 237 -11.30 1.63 -20.77
N GLY A 238 -10.96 1.80 -22.04
CA GLY A 238 -9.56 1.93 -22.49
C GLY A 238 -8.88 3.17 -21.89
N ALA A 239 -9.53 4.33 -22.01
CA ALA A 239 -9.06 5.58 -21.41
C ALA A 239 -8.90 5.48 -19.88
N LEU A 240 -9.87 4.85 -19.21
CA LEU A 240 -9.81 4.65 -17.76
C LEU A 240 -8.65 3.72 -17.36
N ALA A 241 -8.39 2.67 -18.14
CA ALA A 241 -7.27 1.75 -17.91
C ALA A 241 -5.91 2.47 -18.05
N GLN A 242 -5.71 3.22 -19.13
CA GLN A 242 -4.47 3.96 -19.39
C GLN A 242 -4.21 5.04 -18.34
N PHE A 243 -5.21 5.87 -18.06
CA PHE A 243 -5.07 6.92 -17.07
C PHE A 243 -4.87 6.35 -15.65
N GLY A 244 -5.57 5.27 -15.31
CA GLY A 244 -5.36 4.54 -14.05
C GLY A 244 -3.94 3.99 -13.94
N ALA A 245 -3.39 3.43 -15.03
CA ALA A 245 -2.00 2.98 -15.08
C ALA A 245 -1.01 4.14 -14.89
N MET A 246 -1.24 5.28 -15.55
CA MET A 246 -0.41 6.49 -15.43
C MET A 246 -0.38 7.06 -14.01
N ILE A 247 -1.52 7.13 -13.32
CA ILE A 247 -1.58 7.58 -11.92
C ILE A 247 -0.79 6.64 -11.01
N ASN A 248 -0.88 5.33 -11.22
CA ASN A 248 -0.13 4.38 -10.43
C ASN A 248 1.38 4.45 -10.72
N LEU A 249 1.79 4.72 -11.97
CA LEU A 249 3.20 5.01 -12.31
C LEU A 249 3.69 6.29 -11.62
N PHE A 250 2.88 7.34 -11.57
CA PHE A 250 3.20 8.55 -10.82
C PHE A 250 3.48 8.24 -9.35
N ASN A 251 2.65 7.42 -8.71
CA ASN A 251 2.86 7.00 -7.32
C ASN A 251 4.10 6.13 -7.13
N LEU A 252 4.62 5.50 -8.19
CA LEU A 252 5.86 4.72 -8.16
C LEU A 252 7.14 5.55 -8.28
N ILE A 253 7.04 6.88 -8.45
CA ILE A 253 8.24 7.75 -8.41
C ILE A 253 8.93 7.57 -7.06
N PRO A 254 10.25 7.18 -7.03
CA PRO A 254 10.92 6.77 -5.79
C PRO A 254 11.39 7.97 -4.96
N VAL A 255 10.50 8.92 -4.68
CA VAL A 255 10.79 10.14 -3.92
C VAL A 255 9.82 10.34 -2.77
N TRP A 256 10.32 10.97 -1.72
CA TRP A 256 9.60 11.45 -0.56
C TRP A 256 8.56 10.44 -0.01
N GLN A 257 7.29 10.83 0.09
CA GLN A 257 6.20 10.02 0.68
C GLN A 257 5.40 9.26 -0.37
N LEU A 258 5.77 9.36 -1.66
CA LEU A 258 5.13 8.58 -2.70
C LEU A 258 5.39 7.07 -2.47
N ASP A 259 4.51 6.26 -2.97
CA ASP A 259 4.54 4.80 -2.77
C ASP A 259 5.84 4.16 -3.25
N GLY A 260 6.34 4.62 -4.40
CA GLY A 260 7.67 4.23 -4.90
C GLY A 260 8.79 4.63 -3.95
N GLY A 261 8.71 5.80 -3.31
CA GLY A 261 9.67 6.24 -2.30
C GLY A 261 9.68 5.32 -1.08
N ARG A 262 8.52 4.89 -0.63
CA ARG A 262 8.37 3.90 0.46
C ARG A 262 8.92 2.54 0.03
N GLY A 263 8.57 2.05 -1.17
CA GLY A 263 9.09 0.82 -1.74
C GLY A 263 10.62 0.79 -1.84
N PHE A 264 11.23 1.89 -2.27
CA PHE A 264 12.69 2.00 -2.40
C PHE A 264 13.46 2.01 -1.06
N ARG A 265 12.81 2.36 0.06
CA ARG A 265 13.48 2.37 1.37
C ARG A 265 13.93 0.98 1.81
N SER A 266 13.23 -0.08 1.44
CA SER A 266 13.59 -1.46 1.80
C SER A 266 14.72 -2.04 0.95
N LEU A 267 15.04 -1.43 -0.20
CA LEU A 267 16.00 -1.95 -1.17
C LEU A 267 17.44 -1.59 -0.82
N THR A 268 18.34 -2.57 -0.90
CA THR A 268 19.79 -2.35 -0.85
C THR A 268 20.26 -1.50 -2.05
N LYS A 269 21.47 -0.90 -1.97
CA LYS A 269 22.01 -0.11 -3.10
C LYS A 269 22.05 -0.92 -4.40
N GLY A 270 22.49 -2.18 -4.36
CA GLY A 270 22.50 -3.06 -5.53
C GLY A 270 21.11 -3.30 -6.11
N GLN A 271 20.11 -3.51 -5.26
CA GLN A 271 18.71 -3.70 -5.69
C GLN A 271 18.11 -2.41 -6.28
N ARG A 272 18.48 -1.23 -5.77
CA ARG A 272 18.06 0.06 -6.35
C ARG A 272 18.62 0.25 -7.76
N TRP A 273 19.85 -0.18 -8.02
CA TRP A 273 20.42 -0.19 -9.37
C TRP A 273 19.68 -1.15 -10.31
N LEU A 274 19.33 -2.35 -9.84
CA LEU A 274 18.52 -3.29 -10.64
C LEU A 274 17.14 -2.71 -10.96
N ALA A 275 16.48 -2.07 -10.00
CA ALA A 275 15.22 -1.39 -10.23
C ALA A 275 15.36 -0.24 -11.24
N ALA A 276 16.43 0.57 -11.14
CA ALA A 276 16.71 1.64 -12.10
C ALA A 276 16.93 1.10 -13.52
N ILE A 277 17.70 0.01 -13.67
CA ILE A 277 17.93 -0.65 -14.97
C ILE A 277 16.60 -1.13 -15.56
N ALA A 278 15.70 -1.72 -14.76
CA ALA A 278 14.38 -2.14 -15.23
C ALA A 278 13.52 -0.97 -15.72
N VAL A 279 13.55 0.18 -15.02
CA VAL A 279 12.84 1.40 -15.44
C VAL A 279 13.39 1.93 -16.75
N TRP A 280 14.73 2.02 -16.90
CA TRP A 280 15.37 2.46 -18.14
C TRP A 280 15.14 1.49 -19.31
N GLY A 281 15.08 0.18 -19.02
CA GLY A 281 14.69 -0.83 -20.01
C GLY A 281 13.27 -0.62 -20.52
N MET A 282 12.32 -0.32 -19.60
CA MET A 282 10.94 -0.01 -19.98
C MET A 282 10.84 1.30 -20.76
N PHE A 283 11.57 2.34 -20.34
CA PHE A 283 11.66 3.61 -21.08
C PHE A 283 12.16 3.40 -22.51
N TYR A 284 13.23 2.65 -22.69
CA TYR A 284 13.76 2.34 -24.02
C TYR A 284 12.74 1.58 -24.88
N PHE A 285 12.13 0.54 -24.34
CA PHE A 285 11.10 -0.24 -25.03
C PHE A 285 9.91 0.62 -25.47
N THR A 286 9.41 1.50 -24.60
CA THR A 286 8.28 2.39 -24.94
C THR A 286 8.67 3.52 -25.88
N SER A 287 9.93 3.99 -25.85
CA SER A 287 10.39 5.05 -26.75
C SER A 287 10.52 4.59 -28.22
N GLU A 288 10.86 3.33 -28.44
CA GLU A 288 10.90 2.76 -29.80
C GLU A 288 9.49 2.52 -30.39
N THR A 289 8.51 2.21 -29.53
CA THR A 289 7.14 1.95 -29.96
C THR A 289 6.29 3.22 -30.04
N ALA A 290 6.74 4.34 -29.44
CA ALA A 290 6.00 5.60 -29.34
C ALA A 290 6.04 6.43 -30.63
N GLY A 291 5.41 5.95 -31.71
CA GLY A 291 5.11 6.77 -32.89
C GLY A 291 3.95 7.76 -32.71
N HIS A 292 3.30 7.83 -31.54
CA HIS A 292 2.06 8.57 -31.30
C HIS A 292 2.19 9.57 -30.12
N ALA A 293 1.38 10.63 -30.14
CA ALA A 293 1.42 11.75 -29.18
C ALA A 293 1.28 11.31 -27.70
N ASP A 294 0.55 10.23 -27.43
CA ASP A 294 0.31 9.73 -26.06
C ASP A 294 1.54 9.02 -25.48
N GLY A 295 2.45 8.51 -26.30
CA GLY A 295 3.72 7.92 -25.86
C GLY A 295 4.67 8.91 -25.19
N HIS A 296 4.56 10.20 -25.50
CA HIS A 296 5.39 11.24 -24.88
C HIS A 296 5.14 11.39 -23.36
N GLN A 297 3.88 11.32 -22.92
CA GLN A 297 3.56 11.46 -21.49
C GLN A 297 4.11 10.29 -20.67
N LEU A 298 3.92 9.06 -21.13
CA LEU A 298 4.48 7.86 -20.50
C LEU A 298 6.01 7.95 -20.40
N ASN A 299 6.68 8.35 -21.48
CA ASN A 299 8.14 8.47 -21.49
C ASN A 299 8.64 9.52 -20.51
N ILE A 300 7.93 10.65 -20.34
CA ILE A 300 8.26 11.64 -19.31
C ILE A 300 8.17 11.03 -17.91
N PHE A 301 7.12 10.27 -17.59
CA PHE A 301 6.99 9.61 -16.28
C PHE A 301 8.10 8.58 -16.04
N LEU A 302 8.38 7.72 -17.04
CA LEU A 302 9.44 6.73 -16.94
C LEU A 302 10.82 7.38 -16.80
N LEU A 303 11.07 8.48 -17.52
CA LEU A 303 12.28 9.29 -17.38
C LEU A 303 12.43 9.83 -15.95
N ILE A 304 11.38 10.43 -15.40
CA ILE A 304 11.39 10.95 -14.03
C ILE A 304 11.65 9.82 -13.03
N ILE A 305 10.93 8.70 -13.15
CA ILE A 305 11.13 7.53 -12.27
C ILE A 305 12.57 7.02 -12.39
N GLY A 306 13.11 6.90 -13.60
CA GLY A 306 14.46 6.42 -13.87
C GLY A 306 15.53 7.33 -13.27
N VAL A 307 15.43 8.65 -13.49
CA VAL A 307 16.35 9.64 -12.92
C VAL A 307 16.31 9.62 -11.38
N CYS A 308 15.10 9.58 -10.80
CA CYS A 308 14.94 9.50 -9.35
C CYS A 308 15.47 8.17 -8.79
N ALA A 309 15.26 7.05 -9.50
CA ALA A 309 15.77 5.73 -9.08
C ALA A 309 17.31 5.71 -9.07
N VAL A 310 17.95 6.26 -10.11
CA VAL A 310 19.43 6.44 -10.15
C VAL A 310 19.88 7.32 -9.01
N GLY A 311 19.25 8.48 -8.79
CA GLY A 311 19.57 9.37 -7.67
C GLY A 311 19.50 8.65 -6.31
N ARG A 312 18.46 7.84 -6.09
CA ARG A 312 18.29 7.04 -4.86
C ARG A 312 19.26 5.88 -4.73
N ALA A 313 19.81 5.37 -5.84
CA ALA A 313 20.87 4.36 -5.84
C ALA A 313 22.23 4.95 -5.50
N LEU A 314 22.49 6.19 -5.96
CA LEU A 314 23.73 6.92 -5.70
C LEU A 314 23.75 7.52 -4.29
N ILE A 315 22.65 8.20 -3.90
CA ILE A 315 22.58 9.05 -2.71
C ILE A 315 21.71 8.38 -1.63
N GLY A 316 22.14 8.50 -0.38
CA GLY A 316 21.40 8.10 0.79
C GLY A 316 21.74 6.71 1.33
N GLU A 317 21.28 6.50 2.56
CA GLU A 317 21.44 5.23 3.25
C GLU A 317 20.55 4.15 2.64
N ALA A 318 21.02 2.91 2.69
CA ALA A 318 20.27 1.75 2.23
C ALA A 318 20.44 0.60 3.23
N PRO A 319 19.41 -0.24 3.41
CA PRO A 319 19.51 -1.43 4.26
C PRO A 319 20.64 -2.34 3.76
N LYS A 320 21.26 -3.07 4.70
CA LYS A 320 22.22 -4.14 4.37
C LYS A 320 21.51 -5.42 3.93
N GLN A 321 20.33 -5.69 4.49
CA GLN A 321 19.53 -6.85 4.18
C GLN A 321 18.76 -6.66 2.88
N ARG A 322 18.78 -7.68 2.01
CA ARG A 322 18.06 -7.66 0.73
C ARG A 322 16.56 -7.83 0.95
N ASP A 323 15.79 -7.13 0.13
CA ASP A 323 14.35 -7.31 -0.01
C ASP A 323 14.03 -7.73 -1.44
N ASP A 324 14.21 -9.04 -1.72
CA ASP A 324 14.03 -9.56 -3.08
C ASP A 324 12.57 -9.53 -3.53
N PHE A 325 11.63 -9.72 -2.59
CA PHE A 325 10.20 -9.60 -2.91
C PHE A 325 9.79 -8.15 -3.19
N GLY A 326 10.31 -7.16 -2.43
CA GLY A 326 10.07 -5.74 -2.71
C GLY A 326 10.62 -5.30 -4.06
N LEU A 327 11.83 -5.76 -4.42
CA LEU A 327 12.41 -5.53 -5.74
C LEU A 327 11.52 -6.14 -6.85
N PHE A 328 11.16 -7.42 -6.70
CA PHE A 328 10.28 -8.09 -7.67
C PHE A 328 8.95 -7.36 -7.84
N GLN A 329 8.31 -6.98 -6.74
CA GLN A 329 7.03 -6.27 -6.75
C GLN A 329 7.14 -4.91 -7.44
N PHE A 330 8.20 -4.13 -7.14
CA PHE A 330 8.44 -2.83 -7.77
C PHE A 330 8.66 -2.96 -9.28
N VAL A 331 9.55 -3.89 -9.70
CA VAL A 331 9.85 -4.12 -11.12
C VAL A 331 8.60 -4.61 -11.87
N LEU A 332 7.86 -5.56 -11.28
CA LEU A 332 6.61 -6.06 -11.87
C LEU A 332 5.60 -4.92 -12.09
N LEU A 333 5.44 -4.04 -11.12
CA LEU A 333 4.53 -2.89 -11.22
C LEU A 333 4.97 -1.92 -12.33
N ILE A 334 6.26 -1.58 -12.42
CA ILE A 334 6.79 -0.74 -13.51
C ILE A 334 6.52 -1.37 -14.87
N MET A 335 6.80 -2.67 -15.02
CA MET A 335 6.63 -3.35 -16.31
C MET A 335 5.16 -3.45 -16.74
N LEU A 336 4.27 -3.85 -15.83
CA LEU A 336 2.85 -4.05 -16.17
C LEU A 336 2.09 -2.72 -16.32
N LEU A 337 2.34 -1.74 -15.44
CA LEU A 337 1.72 -0.43 -15.56
C LEU A 337 2.27 0.34 -16.76
N GLY A 338 3.58 0.26 -17.01
CA GLY A 338 4.21 0.87 -18.17
C GLY A 338 3.69 0.27 -19.48
N TRP A 339 3.58 -1.06 -19.56
CA TRP A 339 2.97 -1.72 -20.70
C TRP A 339 1.51 -1.28 -20.92
N LEU A 340 0.69 -1.29 -19.86
CA LEU A 340 -0.73 -0.91 -19.92
C LEU A 340 -0.93 0.56 -20.31
N ALA A 341 -0.08 1.45 -19.81
CA ALA A 341 -0.12 2.87 -20.17
C ALA A 341 0.36 3.14 -21.60
N GLY A 342 1.23 2.27 -22.14
CA GLY A 342 1.81 2.41 -23.49
C GLY A 342 1.08 1.65 -24.59
N ILE A 343 0.00 0.91 -24.29
CA ILE A 343 -0.79 0.23 -25.31
C ILE A 343 -1.47 1.28 -26.20
N ASP A 344 -1.30 1.14 -27.52
CA ASP A 344 -2.04 1.95 -28.49
C ASP A 344 -3.51 1.47 -28.53
N LEU A 345 -4.35 2.19 -27.82
CA LEU A 345 -5.79 1.96 -27.80
C LEU A 345 -6.45 3.00 -28.70
N PRO A 346 -7.33 2.61 -29.65
CA PRO A 346 -8.08 3.57 -30.47
C PRO A 346 -9.14 4.29 -29.62
N VAL A 347 -8.66 5.12 -28.69
CA VAL A 347 -9.51 5.86 -27.75
C VAL A 347 -9.89 7.17 -28.38
N HIS A 348 -11.05 7.22 -29.05
CA HIS A 348 -11.66 8.48 -29.47
C HIS A 348 -12.44 9.06 -28.32
N MET A 349 -11.84 9.97 -27.56
CA MET A 349 -12.58 10.80 -26.60
C MET A 349 -13.46 11.78 -27.43
N ARG A 350 -14.75 11.50 -27.49
CA ARG A 350 -15.77 12.42 -27.99
C ARG A 350 -16.39 13.20 -26.82
#